data_ea0787838b34dae77b21b7a875690fe2
#
_entry.id   ea0787838b34dae77b21b7a875690fe2
#
_cell.length_a   1.000
_cell.length_b   1.000
_cell.length_c   1.000
_cell.angle_alpha   90.00
_cell.angle_beta   90.00
_cell.angle_gamma   90.00
#
_symmetry.space_group_name_H-M   'P 1'
#
loop_
_entity.id
_entity.type
_entity.pdbx_description
1 polymer ?
#
loop_
_entity_poly.entity_id
_entity_poly.type
_entity_poly.pdbx_seq_one_letter_code
_entity_poly.pdbx_strand_id
1 'polypeptide(L)'
;MRIVKKLKKIKLINWHRFVNETIKIHNSVLLSGENGAGKSTILDAIQLVLTCSKSHFNKAANEKSKRNLVGYVRYKTGKEDKPFERTGFITSHIALEFLDEDKNKSFIIGAVIDSSSDVNEKTIWYRIDNSTIDDEIFMNGKAPKSIDEFKRKNNIKSFSSMAEAKRNFRLVFGNVNDKFFELIPKAIAFKPIDDIKEFVYSYVLDKKEVRIDELKNNVRAYQEFEQVLKTIKIKMSKLEAINNDYEEIVKNKNNVRKYEYY
;
A
#
# COMPACT_ATOMS: atom_id res chain seq x y z
N MET A 1 8.52 -4.84 -18.12
CA MET A 1 9.46 -3.78 -17.69
C MET A 1 9.66 -3.92 -16.18
N ARG A 2 10.87 -4.15 -15.72
CA ARG A 2 11.17 -4.38 -14.29
C ARG A 2 11.43 -3.02 -13.66
N ILE A 3 10.47 -2.45 -12.95
CA ILE A 3 10.63 -1.16 -12.26
C ILE A 3 11.54 -1.37 -11.05
N VAL A 4 12.77 -0.83 -11.12
CA VAL A 4 13.75 -0.95 -10.03
C VAL A 4 13.91 0.40 -9.34
N LYS A 5 13.56 0.43 -8.05
CA LYS A 5 13.78 1.58 -7.15
C LYS A 5 14.84 1.20 -6.14
N LYS A 6 15.97 1.89 -6.11
CA LYS A 6 17.09 1.59 -5.20
C LYS A 6 17.19 2.65 -4.12
N LEU A 7 17.20 2.22 -2.85
CA LEU A 7 17.53 3.10 -1.73
C LEU A 7 18.99 3.53 -1.83
N LYS A 8 19.25 4.84 -1.82
CA LYS A 8 20.59 5.42 -1.99
C LYS A 8 21.11 6.11 -0.74
N LYS A 9 20.23 6.79 0.00
CA LYS A 9 20.59 7.48 1.25
C LYS A 9 19.48 7.41 2.27
N ILE A 10 19.87 7.45 3.52
CA ILE A 10 18.98 7.60 4.68
C ILE A 10 19.43 8.84 5.44
N LYS A 11 18.54 9.77 5.72
CA LYS A 11 18.78 10.94 6.57
C LYS A 11 18.03 10.76 7.88
N LEU A 12 18.72 10.94 8.98
CA LEU A 12 18.20 10.86 10.34
C LEU A 12 18.56 12.13 11.09
N ILE A 13 17.58 12.90 11.51
CA ILE A 13 17.76 14.10 12.33
C ILE A 13 16.94 13.94 13.61
N ASN A 14 17.59 14.09 14.77
CA ASN A 14 16.98 13.90 16.09
C ASN A 14 16.23 12.57 16.23
N TRP A 15 16.75 11.50 15.64
CA TRP A 15 16.19 10.17 15.72
C TRP A 15 16.98 9.29 16.68
N HIS A 16 16.45 9.07 17.89
CA HIS A 16 17.15 8.42 19.00
C HIS A 16 18.56 9.01 19.18
N ARG A 17 19.63 8.20 19.10
CA ARG A 17 21.01 8.66 19.23
C ARG A 17 21.53 9.49 18.05
N PHE A 18 20.88 9.44 16.92
CA PHE A 18 21.30 10.18 15.72
C PHE A 18 20.85 11.63 15.80
N VAL A 19 21.80 12.56 15.74
CA VAL A 19 21.55 14.00 15.81
C VAL A 19 21.33 14.58 14.42
N ASN A 20 22.26 14.36 13.50
CA ASN A 20 22.16 14.76 12.10
C ASN A 20 23.07 13.87 11.24
N GLU A 21 22.57 12.72 10.84
CA GLU A 21 23.35 11.71 10.12
C GLU A 21 22.78 11.43 8.74
N THR A 22 23.69 11.24 7.77
CA THR A 22 23.37 10.80 6.42
C THR A 22 24.09 9.51 6.12
N ILE A 23 23.35 8.42 5.96
CA ILE A 23 23.89 7.08 5.70
C ILE A 23 23.76 6.81 4.21
N LYS A 24 24.88 6.58 3.53
CA LYS A 24 24.90 6.18 2.12
C LYS A 24 24.67 4.67 2.01
N ILE A 25 23.79 4.29 1.09
CA ILE A 25 23.42 2.91 0.83
C ILE A 25 23.92 2.54 -0.57
N HIS A 26 24.71 1.48 -0.64
CA HIS A 26 25.12 0.85 -1.90
C HIS A 26 24.11 -0.24 -2.31
N ASN A 27 24.51 -1.17 -3.17
CA ASN A 27 23.58 -2.21 -3.63
C ASN A 27 23.15 -3.15 -2.50
N SER A 28 24.07 -3.47 -1.57
CA SER A 28 23.81 -4.24 -0.36
C SER A 28 24.62 -3.66 0.78
N VAL A 29 24.04 -3.58 1.97
CA VAL A 29 24.69 -3.03 3.18
C VAL A 29 24.46 -3.96 4.34
N LEU A 30 25.54 -4.27 5.06
CA LEU A 30 25.50 -4.96 6.33
C LEU A 30 25.64 -3.93 7.46
N LEU A 31 24.63 -3.88 8.34
CA LEU A 31 24.68 -3.08 9.57
C LEU A 31 25.34 -3.91 10.68
N SER A 32 26.58 -3.60 11.00
CA SER A 32 27.37 -4.25 12.07
C SER A 32 27.70 -3.28 13.19
N GLY A 33 27.91 -3.78 14.38
CA GLY A 33 28.28 -2.99 15.56
C GLY A 33 27.80 -3.62 16.86
N GLU A 34 28.24 -3.08 17.98
CA GLU A 34 27.88 -3.52 19.33
C GLU A 34 26.38 -3.36 19.64
N ASN A 35 25.96 -3.99 20.75
CA ASN A 35 24.59 -3.79 21.26
C ASN A 35 24.40 -2.32 21.65
N GLY A 36 23.26 -1.73 21.25
CA GLY A 36 23.02 -0.30 21.45
C GLY A 36 23.62 0.64 20.40
N ALA A 37 24.43 0.16 19.43
CA ALA A 37 25.02 0.99 18.38
C ALA A 37 23.99 1.69 17.45
N GLY A 38 22.72 1.31 17.50
CA GLY A 38 21.65 1.94 16.73
C GLY A 38 21.19 1.17 15.49
N LYS A 39 21.65 -0.08 15.31
CA LYS A 39 21.23 -0.94 14.15
C LYS A 39 19.73 -1.04 14.01
N SER A 40 19.04 -1.45 15.08
CA SER A 40 17.57 -1.54 15.08
C SER A 40 16.89 -0.18 14.94
N THR A 41 17.52 0.88 15.45
CA THR A 41 17.02 2.26 15.34
C THR A 41 16.97 2.74 13.89
N ILE A 42 17.96 2.37 13.07
CA ILE A 42 17.98 2.64 11.62
C ILE A 42 16.87 1.84 10.92
N LEU A 43 16.73 0.56 11.24
CA LEU A 43 15.66 -0.28 10.67
C LEU A 43 14.27 0.21 11.03
N ASP A 44 14.06 0.66 12.28
CA ASP A 44 12.80 1.24 12.72
C ASP A 44 12.48 2.56 12.01
N ALA A 45 13.48 3.37 11.68
CA ALA A 45 13.32 4.59 10.87
C ALA A 45 12.86 4.26 9.44
N ILE A 46 13.49 3.28 8.80
CA ILE A 46 13.10 2.80 7.46
C ILE A 46 11.68 2.27 7.49
N GLN A 47 11.36 1.45 8.48
CA GLN A 47 10.04 0.85 8.65
C GLN A 47 8.96 1.91 8.84
N LEU A 48 9.17 2.90 9.72
CA LEU A 48 8.23 4.01 9.97
C LEU A 48 7.85 4.69 8.65
N VAL A 49 8.84 5.05 7.85
CA VAL A 49 8.61 5.75 6.57
C VAL A 49 7.91 4.84 5.58
N LEU A 50 8.43 3.65 5.32
CA LEU A 50 7.89 2.75 4.28
C LEU A 50 6.48 2.26 4.59
N THR A 51 6.17 1.96 5.86
CA THR A 51 4.84 1.46 6.25
C THR A 51 3.85 2.56 6.57
N CYS A 52 4.31 3.80 6.73
CA CYS A 52 3.54 4.93 7.27
C CYS A 52 2.85 4.57 8.60
N SER A 53 3.46 3.71 9.42
CA SER A 53 2.85 3.19 10.64
C SER A 53 3.72 3.45 11.85
N LYS A 54 3.09 3.93 12.92
CA LYS A 54 3.72 4.20 14.23
C LYS A 54 3.73 2.98 15.15
N SER A 55 3.10 1.86 14.76
CA SER A 55 2.80 0.74 15.68
C SER A 55 3.80 -0.42 15.61
N HIS A 56 4.79 -0.39 14.73
CA HIS A 56 5.64 -1.55 14.46
C HIS A 56 7.05 -1.46 15.02
N PHE A 57 7.31 -0.50 15.93
CA PHE A 57 8.65 -0.33 16.48
C PHE A 57 9.11 -1.54 17.28
N ASN A 58 10.39 -1.87 17.12
CA ASN A 58 11.13 -2.83 17.94
C ASN A 58 10.63 -4.29 17.91
N LYS A 59 10.03 -4.73 16.81
CA LYS A 59 9.71 -6.17 16.65
C LYS A 59 10.96 -7.06 16.58
N ALA A 60 12.12 -6.47 16.26
CA ALA A 60 13.41 -7.16 16.22
C ALA A 60 14.06 -7.35 17.61
N ALA A 61 13.67 -6.58 18.62
CA ALA A 61 14.22 -6.65 19.96
C ALA A 61 13.08 -6.86 20.96
N ASN A 62 13.01 -8.03 21.56
CA ASN A 62 12.11 -8.48 22.64
C ASN A 62 10.81 -7.67 22.87
N GLU A 63 9.66 -8.35 22.81
CA GLU A 63 8.28 -7.83 22.96
C GLU A 63 7.99 -7.01 24.23
N LYS A 64 8.92 -6.94 25.19
CA LYS A 64 8.72 -6.30 26.52
C LYS A 64 9.03 -4.79 26.54
N SER A 65 9.77 -4.23 25.63
CA SER A 65 10.04 -2.78 25.61
C SER A 65 9.13 -2.06 24.61
N LYS A 66 8.03 -1.52 25.09
CA LYS A 66 7.15 -0.62 24.31
C LYS A 66 7.89 0.69 24.04
N ARG A 67 8.75 0.71 23.02
CA ARG A 67 9.27 1.99 22.50
C ARG A 67 8.14 2.64 21.72
N ASN A 68 7.84 3.88 22.06
CA ASN A 68 6.90 4.71 21.32
C ASN A 68 7.68 5.74 20.46
N LEU A 69 7.00 6.39 19.53
CA LEU A 69 7.57 7.38 18.63
C LEU A 69 8.26 8.52 19.38
N VAL A 70 7.64 9.00 20.46
CA VAL A 70 8.20 10.04 21.33
C VAL A 70 9.54 9.62 21.94
N GLY A 71 9.66 8.34 22.35
CA GLY A 71 10.93 7.79 22.87
C GLY A 71 12.07 7.82 21.85
N TYR A 72 11.78 7.69 20.55
CA TYR A 72 12.77 7.87 19.49
C TYR A 72 13.13 9.34 19.27
N VAL A 73 12.14 10.22 19.16
CA VAL A 73 12.36 11.65 18.92
C VAL A 73 13.12 12.29 20.08
N ARG A 74 12.72 11.99 21.32
CA ARG A 74 13.31 12.55 22.54
C ARG A 74 14.52 11.81 23.07
N TYR A 75 14.87 10.68 22.45
CA TYR A 75 15.96 9.80 22.89
C TYR A 75 15.74 9.32 24.34
N LYS A 76 14.85 8.34 24.51
CA LYS A 76 14.61 7.71 25.82
C LYS A 76 15.86 6.96 26.30
N THR A 77 16.37 7.32 27.49
CA THR A 77 17.63 6.80 28.04
C THR A 77 17.44 5.51 28.85
N GLY A 78 16.26 5.30 29.42
CA GLY A 78 16.00 4.24 30.38
C GLY A 78 16.45 4.55 31.82
N LYS A 79 16.98 5.76 32.10
CA LYS A 79 17.34 6.23 33.41
C LYS A 79 16.17 6.95 34.05
N GLU A 80 15.93 6.73 35.35
CA GLU A 80 14.81 7.36 36.08
C GLU A 80 15.01 8.85 36.27
N ASP A 81 16.23 9.27 36.60
CA ASP A 81 16.64 10.67 36.81
C ASP A 81 16.62 11.52 35.58
N LYS A 82 16.86 10.90 34.43
CA LYS A 82 16.88 11.56 33.11
C LYS A 82 16.20 10.70 32.07
N PRO A 83 14.87 10.60 32.02
CA PRO A 83 14.17 9.67 31.12
C PRO A 83 14.40 9.98 29.65
N PHE A 84 14.70 11.23 29.27
CA PHE A 84 14.93 11.68 27.91
C PHE A 84 16.19 12.57 27.81
N GLU A 85 16.97 12.40 26.73
CA GLU A 85 18.12 13.26 26.42
C GLU A 85 17.70 14.63 25.87
N ARG A 86 16.59 14.68 25.11
CA ARG A 86 16.10 15.90 24.50
C ARG A 86 14.85 16.40 25.20
N THR A 87 14.86 17.68 25.60
CA THR A 87 13.77 18.37 26.29
C THR A 87 13.24 19.55 25.45
N GLY A 88 12.09 20.10 25.79
CA GLY A 88 11.48 21.20 25.05
C GLY A 88 10.79 20.77 23.76
N PHE A 89 10.66 21.67 22.81
CA PHE A 89 10.12 21.39 21.49
C PHE A 89 11.20 20.75 20.60
N ILE A 90 10.92 19.56 20.09
CA ILE A 90 11.88 18.77 19.29
C ILE A 90 11.24 18.45 17.95
N THR A 91 11.98 18.74 16.87
CA THR A 91 11.66 18.25 15.53
C THR A 91 12.63 17.15 15.11
N SER A 92 12.11 16.08 14.56
CA SER A 92 12.85 14.96 13.98
C SER A 92 12.51 14.79 12.51
N HIS A 93 13.51 14.52 11.67
CA HIS A 93 13.32 14.16 10.28
C HIS A 93 13.88 12.79 9.98
N ILE A 94 13.11 12.01 9.23
CA ILE A 94 13.55 10.77 8.62
C ILE A 94 13.29 10.89 7.12
N ALA A 95 14.34 10.74 6.31
CA ALA A 95 14.23 10.78 4.86
C ALA A 95 14.91 9.57 4.21
N LEU A 96 14.27 9.00 3.22
CA LEU A 96 14.77 7.91 2.40
C LEU A 96 14.85 8.41 0.95
N GLU A 97 16.06 8.46 0.40
CA GLU A 97 16.30 8.81 -1.00
C GLU A 97 16.33 7.53 -1.84
N PHE A 98 15.51 7.48 -2.84
CA PHE A 98 15.47 6.39 -3.83
C PHE A 98 15.87 6.89 -5.21
N LEU A 99 16.60 6.06 -5.94
CA LEU A 99 16.87 6.22 -7.37
C LEU A 99 15.88 5.36 -8.16
N ASP A 100 15.12 6.00 -9.03
CA ASP A 100 14.36 5.33 -10.10
C ASP A 100 15.32 5.06 -11.27
N GLU A 101 15.78 3.81 -11.41
CA GLU A 101 16.75 3.45 -12.45
C GLU A 101 16.18 3.60 -13.87
N ASP A 102 14.88 3.35 -14.05
CA ASP A 102 14.24 3.49 -15.36
C ASP A 102 14.22 4.93 -15.87
N LYS A 103 14.03 5.88 -14.94
CA LYS A 103 13.93 7.31 -15.26
C LYS A 103 15.24 8.07 -15.01
N ASN A 104 16.22 7.42 -14.39
CA ASN A 104 17.45 8.03 -13.88
C ASN A 104 17.15 9.30 -13.03
N LYS A 105 16.17 9.24 -12.16
CA LYS A 105 15.72 10.35 -11.30
C LYS A 105 15.62 9.89 -9.86
N SER A 106 16.10 10.74 -8.94
CA SER A 106 15.94 10.50 -7.50
C SER A 106 14.68 11.12 -6.97
N PHE A 107 14.09 10.49 -5.95
CA PHE A 107 13.00 11.06 -5.16
C PHE A 107 13.22 10.74 -3.69
N ILE A 108 12.64 11.55 -2.82
CA ILE A 108 12.72 11.41 -1.37
C ILE A 108 11.33 11.14 -0.84
N ILE A 109 11.20 10.15 0.04
CA ILE A 109 10.03 9.97 0.91
C ILE A 109 10.48 10.02 2.36
N GLY A 110 9.62 10.51 3.23
CA GLY A 110 10.02 10.64 4.62
C GLY A 110 8.89 11.02 5.58
N ALA A 111 9.28 11.26 6.82
CA ALA A 111 8.42 11.75 7.88
C ALA A 111 9.09 12.89 8.63
N VAL A 112 8.29 13.88 9.02
CA VAL A 112 8.66 14.94 9.98
C VAL A 112 7.80 14.77 11.21
N ILE A 113 8.43 14.85 12.37
CA ILE A 113 7.79 14.61 13.66
C ILE A 113 8.14 15.76 14.58
N ASP A 114 7.12 16.53 15.00
CA ASP A 114 7.25 17.55 16.04
C ASP A 114 6.73 16.98 17.35
N SER A 115 7.52 17.07 18.41
CA SER A 115 7.15 16.65 19.76
C SER A 115 7.22 17.84 20.70
N SER A 116 6.08 18.24 21.22
CA SER A 116 5.96 19.35 22.19
C SER A 116 6.10 18.91 23.64
N SER A 117 5.81 17.64 23.94
CA SER A 117 5.90 17.04 25.27
C SER A 117 6.23 15.56 25.19
N ASP A 118 6.36 14.90 26.33
CA ASP A 118 6.68 13.48 26.46
C ASP A 118 5.55 12.53 26.00
N VAL A 119 4.37 13.08 25.73
CA VAL A 119 3.18 12.33 25.32
C VAL A 119 2.61 12.81 23.99
N ASN A 120 2.92 14.04 23.58
CA ASN A 120 2.32 14.65 22.38
C ASN A 120 3.32 14.75 21.25
N GLU A 121 2.93 14.21 20.10
CA GLU A 121 3.67 14.30 18.85
C GLU A 121 2.72 14.51 17.69
N LYS A 122 3.16 15.32 16.72
CA LYS A 122 2.52 15.51 15.43
C LYS A 122 3.43 14.97 14.35
N THR A 123 2.90 14.15 13.49
CA THR A 123 3.66 13.51 12.40
C THR A 123 3.02 13.82 11.08
N ILE A 124 3.83 14.20 10.09
CA ILE A 124 3.44 14.23 8.69
C ILE A 124 4.37 13.35 7.88
N TRP A 125 3.85 12.73 6.84
CA TRP A 125 4.65 12.08 5.81
C TRP A 125 4.79 13.02 4.61
N TYR A 126 5.85 12.84 3.84
CA TYR A 126 6.09 13.68 2.68
C TYR A 126 6.78 12.93 1.55
N ARG A 127 6.70 13.53 0.36
CA ARG A 127 7.40 13.13 -0.83
C ARG A 127 7.95 14.36 -1.54
N ILE A 128 9.19 14.24 -2.04
CA ILE A 128 9.85 15.23 -2.86
C ILE A 128 10.31 14.54 -4.14
N ASP A 129 9.78 14.98 -5.27
CA ASP A 129 10.12 14.41 -6.58
C ASP A 129 11.36 15.10 -7.15
N ASN A 130 12.15 14.36 -7.96
CA ASN A 130 13.35 14.88 -8.64
C ASN A 130 14.33 15.60 -7.70
N SER A 131 14.60 15.03 -6.54
CA SER A 131 15.45 15.62 -5.51
C SER A 131 16.35 14.58 -4.87
N THR A 132 17.51 15.04 -4.39
CA THR A 132 18.46 14.28 -3.58
C THR A 132 18.51 14.84 -2.17
N ILE A 133 18.93 14.02 -1.19
CA ILE A 133 19.08 14.47 0.19
C ILE A 133 20.19 15.51 0.29
N ASP A 134 19.82 16.69 0.80
CA ASP A 134 20.66 17.81 1.14
C ASP A 134 20.21 18.39 2.48
N ASP A 135 21.15 18.82 3.32
CA ASP A 135 20.84 19.38 4.65
C ASP A 135 19.97 20.62 4.59
N GLU A 136 20.10 21.45 3.56
CA GLU A 136 19.27 22.65 3.36
C GLU A 136 17.78 22.33 3.20
N ILE A 137 17.43 21.11 2.83
CA ILE A 137 16.03 20.70 2.77
C ILE A 137 15.44 20.65 4.18
N PHE A 138 16.19 20.11 5.14
CA PHE A 138 15.72 19.71 6.46
C PHE A 138 16.11 20.68 7.57
N MET A 139 17.20 21.42 7.39
CA MET A 139 17.79 22.29 8.39
C MET A 139 17.58 23.76 8.08
N ASN A 140 17.47 24.57 9.14
CA ASN A 140 17.58 26.03 9.12
C ASN A 140 18.77 26.40 10.01
N GLY A 141 19.94 26.56 9.39
CA GLY A 141 21.20 26.62 10.14
C GLY A 141 21.46 25.35 10.95
N LYS A 142 21.51 25.47 12.27
CA LYS A 142 21.75 24.34 13.18
C LYS A 142 20.46 23.66 13.68
N ALA A 143 19.29 24.25 13.42
CA ALA A 143 18.01 23.76 13.89
C ALA A 143 17.26 22.97 12.80
N PRO A 144 16.63 21.82 13.11
CA PRO A 144 15.75 21.15 12.17
C PRO A 144 14.50 21.99 11.92
N LYS A 145 14.05 22.06 10.67
CA LYS A 145 12.82 22.74 10.28
C LYS A 145 11.61 22.03 10.87
N SER A 146 10.78 22.75 11.62
CA SER A 146 9.49 22.26 12.10
C SER A 146 8.56 21.84 10.94
N ILE A 147 7.48 21.12 11.26
CA ILE A 147 6.48 20.75 10.27
C ILE A 147 5.99 21.96 9.46
N ASP A 148 5.74 23.08 10.13
CA ASP A 148 5.19 24.27 9.48
C ASP A 148 6.23 24.98 8.59
N GLU A 149 7.49 25.03 9.01
CA GLU A 149 8.59 25.56 8.18
C GLU A 149 8.87 24.66 6.97
N PHE A 150 8.83 23.35 7.19
CA PHE A 150 9.09 22.37 6.15
C PHE A 150 8.03 22.39 5.05
N LYS A 151 6.75 22.55 5.41
CA LYS A 151 5.63 22.65 4.45
C LYS A 151 5.66 23.88 3.55
N ARG A 152 6.33 24.95 3.94
CA ARG A 152 6.41 26.20 3.14
C ARG A 152 7.17 26.06 1.82
N LYS A 153 7.94 24.99 1.64
CA LYS A 153 8.63 24.70 0.37
C LYS A 153 7.66 24.13 -0.68
N ASN A 154 7.54 24.79 -1.82
CA ASN A 154 6.55 24.46 -2.87
C ASN A 154 6.71 23.08 -3.54
N ASN A 155 7.88 22.46 -3.43
CA ASN A 155 8.15 21.15 -4.05
C ASN A 155 7.88 19.95 -3.13
N ILE A 156 7.36 20.17 -1.92
CA ILE A 156 7.10 19.13 -0.93
C ILE A 156 5.62 18.74 -0.94
N LYS A 157 5.33 17.52 -1.30
CA LYS A 157 4.00 16.92 -1.14
C LYS A 157 3.90 16.34 0.25
N SER A 158 3.09 16.94 1.12
CA SER A 158 2.92 16.50 2.51
C SER A 158 1.56 15.88 2.75
N PHE A 159 1.53 14.83 3.58
CA PHE A 159 0.35 14.04 3.90
C PHE A 159 0.18 13.96 5.41
N SER A 160 -0.97 14.33 5.92
CA SER A 160 -1.28 14.27 7.36
C SER A 160 -1.90 12.92 7.74
N SER A 161 -2.52 12.22 6.78
CA SER A 161 -3.11 10.91 6.97
C SER A 161 -2.15 9.78 6.57
N MET A 162 -2.03 8.75 7.41
CA MET A 162 -1.26 7.53 7.11
C MET A 162 -1.76 6.83 5.85
N ALA A 163 -3.08 6.77 5.66
CA ALA A 163 -3.69 6.12 4.51
C ALA A 163 -3.35 6.85 3.20
N GLU A 164 -3.39 8.19 3.21
CA GLU A 164 -3.02 9.01 2.07
C GLU A 164 -1.53 8.87 1.74
N ALA A 165 -0.65 8.93 2.73
CA ALA A 165 0.78 8.74 2.58
C ALA A 165 1.09 7.36 1.97
N LYS A 166 0.52 6.29 2.53
CA LYS A 166 0.69 4.92 2.04
C LYS A 166 0.25 4.77 0.58
N ARG A 167 -0.92 5.34 0.22
CA ARG A 167 -1.41 5.33 -1.17
C ARG A 167 -0.44 6.05 -2.12
N ASN A 168 0.08 7.22 -1.73
CA ASN A 168 1.03 7.97 -2.54
C ASN A 168 2.39 7.26 -2.68
N PHE A 169 2.87 6.62 -1.61
CA PHE A 169 4.11 5.85 -1.67
C PHE A 169 3.95 4.60 -2.55
N ARG A 170 2.80 3.92 -2.51
CA ARG A 170 2.50 2.83 -3.46
C ARG A 170 2.66 3.26 -4.91
N LEU A 171 2.09 4.41 -5.27
CA LEU A 171 2.15 4.93 -6.65
C LEU A 171 3.61 5.19 -7.09
N VAL A 172 4.44 5.73 -6.22
CA VAL A 172 5.86 5.98 -6.52
C VAL A 172 6.63 4.68 -6.76
N PHE A 173 6.30 3.63 -6.01
CA PHE A 173 6.93 2.32 -6.19
C PHE A 173 6.33 1.49 -7.34
N GLY A 174 5.47 2.05 -8.19
CA GLY A 174 4.87 1.37 -9.34
C GLY A 174 3.58 0.62 -8.98
N ASN A 175 2.79 1.18 -8.07
CA ASN A 175 1.53 0.63 -7.58
C ASN A 175 1.66 -0.78 -6.99
N VAL A 176 2.69 -0.99 -6.18
CA VAL A 176 2.93 -2.25 -5.48
C VAL A 176 1.73 -2.66 -4.63
N ASN A 177 1.53 -3.97 -4.47
CA ASN A 177 0.46 -4.51 -3.62
C ASN A 177 0.64 -4.09 -2.16
N ASP A 178 -0.46 -3.91 -1.42
CA ASP A 178 -0.43 -3.57 0.01
C ASP A 178 0.31 -4.59 0.86
N LYS A 179 0.30 -5.85 0.47
CA LYS A 179 1.08 -6.94 1.09
C LYS A 179 2.58 -6.64 1.17
N PHE A 180 3.12 -5.86 0.22
CA PHE A 180 4.51 -5.45 0.25
C PHE A 180 4.85 -4.67 1.53
N PHE A 181 3.98 -3.75 1.96
CA PHE A 181 4.17 -2.99 3.18
C PHE A 181 4.01 -3.84 4.46
N GLU A 182 3.25 -4.93 4.39
CA GLU A 182 3.10 -5.89 5.49
C GLU A 182 4.32 -6.81 5.64
N LEU A 183 5.05 -7.05 4.55
CA LEU A 183 6.27 -7.84 4.55
C LEU A 183 7.43 -7.12 5.25
N ILE A 184 7.52 -5.80 5.16
CA ILE A 184 8.65 -5.01 5.71
C ILE A 184 8.82 -5.26 7.22
N PRO A 185 7.80 -5.11 8.09
CA PRO A 185 7.95 -5.39 9.51
C PRO A 185 8.33 -6.84 9.83
N LYS A 186 7.88 -7.79 8.99
CA LYS A 186 8.20 -9.21 9.17
C LYS A 186 9.64 -9.52 8.78
N ALA A 187 10.10 -8.95 7.68
CA ALA A 187 11.49 -9.08 7.25
C ALA A 187 12.47 -8.48 8.29
N ILE A 188 12.11 -7.35 8.89
CA ILE A 188 12.92 -6.70 9.94
C ILE A 188 12.90 -7.50 11.25
N ALA A 189 11.76 -8.12 11.60
CA ALA A 189 11.61 -8.91 12.82
C ALA A 189 12.41 -10.23 12.81
N PHE A 190 12.96 -10.62 11.66
CA PHE A 190 13.73 -11.84 11.46
C PHE A 190 13.13 -13.07 12.16
N LYS A 191 11.85 -13.31 11.99
CA LYS A 191 11.24 -14.58 12.40
C LYS A 191 11.54 -15.63 11.33
N PRO A 192 12.04 -16.82 11.69
CA PRO A 192 12.16 -17.91 10.72
C PRO A 192 10.84 -18.12 10.01
N ILE A 193 10.91 -18.41 8.71
CA ILE A 193 9.73 -18.82 7.93
C ILE A 193 9.55 -20.31 8.18
N ASP A 194 8.69 -20.66 9.11
CA ASP A 194 8.45 -22.06 9.49
C ASP A 194 7.66 -22.81 8.41
N ASP A 195 6.76 -22.10 7.72
CA ASP A 195 5.98 -22.64 6.58
C ASP A 195 6.14 -21.74 5.34
N ILE A 196 6.96 -22.21 4.39
CA ILE A 196 7.20 -21.54 3.11
C ILE A 196 5.90 -21.44 2.29
N LYS A 197 5.05 -22.47 2.35
CA LYS A 197 3.79 -22.50 1.60
C LYS A 197 2.83 -21.45 2.12
N GLU A 198 2.64 -21.35 3.44
CA GLU A 198 1.83 -20.32 4.07
C GLU A 198 2.36 -18.93 3.77
N PHE A 199 3.68 -18.74 3.82
CA PHE A 199 4.33 -17.48 3.48
C PHE A 199 4.03 -17.06 2.03
N VAL A 200 4.19 -17.98 1.07
CA VAL A 200 3.95 -17.70 -0.35
C VAL A 200 2.47 -17.37 -0.60
N TYR A 201 1.52 -18.14 -0.04
CA TYR A 201 0.10 -17.87 -0.19
C TYR A 201 -0.35 -16.59 0.49
N SER A 202 0.23 -16.25 1.64
CA SER A 202 -0.17 -15.07 2.41
C SER A 202 0.41 -13.76 1.85
N TYR A 203 1.63 -13.81 1.27
CA TYR A 203 2.38 -12.59 0.96
C TYR A 203 2.81 -12.43 -0.50
N VAL A 204 2.99 -13.53 -1.24
CA VAL A 204 3.49 -13.50 -2.62
C VAL A 204 2.37 -13.64 -3.62
N LEU A 205 1.46 -14.59 -3.38
CA LEU A 205 0.33 -14.84 -4.28
C LEU A 205 -0.85 -13.94 -3.94
N ASP A 206 -1.44 -13.33 -4.96
CA ASP A 206 -2.73 -12.68 -4.81
C ASP A 206 -3.79 -13.75 -4.53
N LYS A 207 -4.54 -13.60 -3.43
CA LYS A 207 -5.76 -14.36 -3.22
C LYS A 207 -6.74 -13.96 -4.32
N LYS A 208 -6.75 -14.70 -5.42
CA LYS A 208 -7.89 -14.68 -6.33
C LYS A 208 -9.02 -15.41 -5.60
N GLU A 209 -9.94 -14.68 -5.03
CA GLU A 209 -11.22 -15.25 -4.62
C GLU A 209 -11.88 -15.79 -5.90
N VAL A 210 -11.86 -17.11 -6.04
CA VAL A 210 -12.65 -17.76 -7.07
C VAL A 210 -14.09 -17.62 -6.60
N ARG A 211 -14.84 -16.75 -7.23
CA ARG A 211 -16.26 -16.50 -6.94
C ARG A 211 -17.10 -17.68 -7.45
N ILE A 212 -16.93 -18.81 -6.79
CA ILE A 212 -17.61 -20.08 -7.15
C ILE A 212 -19.12 -19.89 -7.12
N ASP A 213 -19.64 -19.09 -6.20
CA ASP A 213 -21.08 -18.84 -6.10
C ASP A 213 -21.62 -18.01 -7.27
N GLU A 214 -20.88 -17.00 -7.75
CA GLU A 214 -21.24 -16.31 -8.99
C GLU A 214 -21.24 -17.27 -10.19
N LEU A 215 -20.25 -18.13 -10.30
CA LEU A 215 -20.18 -19.13 -11.37
C LEU A 215 -21.38 -20.08 -11.31
N LYS A 216 -21.72 -20.60 -10.13
CA LYS A 216 -22.90 -21.45 -9.92
C LYS A 216 -24.20 -20.75 -10.28
N ASN A 217 -24.35 -19.48 -9.91
CA ASN A 217 -25.54 -18.68 -10.22
C ASN A 217 -25.64 -18.44 -11.74
N ASN A 218 -24.55 -18.14 -12.40
CA ASN A 218 -24.52 -18.00 -13.86
C ASN A 218 -24.90 -19.27 -14.59
N VAL A 219 -24.41 -20.44 -14.12
CA VAL A 219 -24.78 -21.74 -14.68
C VAL A 219 -26.25 -22.04 -14.49
N ARG A 220 -26.84 -21.75 -13.31
CA ARG A 220 -28.28 -21.92 -13.07
C ARG A 220 -29.12 -21.03 -13.98
N ALA A 221 -28.78 -19.74 -14.06
CA ALA A 221 -29.46 -18.82 -14.96
C ALA A 221 -29.40 -19.29 -16.42
N TYR A 222 -28.25 -19.78 -16.88
CA TYR A 222 -28.12 -20.35 -18.22
C TYR A 222 -29.06 -21.54 -18.43
N GLN A 223 -29.14 -22.46 -17.49
CA GLN A 223 -30.04 -23.62 -17.55
C GLN A 223 -31.53 -23.19 -17.58
N GLU A 224 -31.91 -22.20 -16.80
CA GLU A 224 -33.27 -21.63 -16.81
C GLU A 224 -33.63 -21.00 -18.17
N PHE A 225 -32.69 -20.21 -18.74
CA PHE A 225 -32.89 -19.65 -20.07
C PHE A 225 -32.99 -20.73 -21.15
N GLU A 226 -32.21 -21.79 -21.07
CA GLU A 226 -32.28 -22.90 -22.02
C GLU A 226 -33.64 -23.60 -21.98
N GLN A 227 -34.21 -23.82 -20.78
CA GLN A 227 -35.56 -24.38 -20.63
C GLN A 227 -36.66 -23.46 -21.20
N VAL A 228 -36.55 -22.14 -20.96
CA VAL A 228 -37.48 -21.15 -21.50
C VAL A 228 -37.42 -21.16 -23.04
N LEU A 229 -36.23 -21.15 -23.62
CA LEU A 229 -36.03 -21.21 -25.08
C LEU A 229 -36.62 -22.48 -25.68
N LYS A 230 -36.45 -23.63 -25.01
CA LYS A 230 -37.04 -24.89 -25.45
C LYS A 230 -38.55 -24.85 -25.45
N THR A 231 -39.16 -24.25 -24.41
CA THR A 231 -40.59 -24.05 -24.30
C THR A 231 -41.13 -23.12 -25.39
N ILE A 232 -40.44 -22.01 -25.66
CA ILE A 232 -40.78 -21.07 -26.73
C ILE A 232 -40.72 -21.75 -28.11
N LYS A 233 -39.68 -22.50 -28.40
CA LYS A 233 -39.56 -23.26 -29.68
C LYS A 233 -40.72 -24.22 -29.89
N ILE A 234 -41.13 -24.95 -28.84
CA ILE A 234 -42.31 -25.84 -28.91
C ILE A 234 -43.59 -25.06 -29.17
N LYS A 235 -43.80 -23.90 -28.52
CA LYS A 235 -44.97 -23.04 -28.76
C LYS A 235 -44.95 -22.46 -30.20
N MET A 236 -43.82 -22.01 -30.69
CA MET A 236 -43.67 -21.55 -32.06
C MET A 236 -44.08 -22.61 -33.08
N SER A 237 -43.51 -23.83 -32.94
CA SER A 237 -43.84 -24.94 -33.82
C SER A 237 -45.34 -25.29 -33.83
N LYS A 238 -46.02 -25.24 -32.67
CA LYS A 238 -47.46 -25.45 -32.57
C LYS A 238 -48.24 -24.32 -33.25
N LEU A 239 -47.82 -23.07 -33.11
CA LEU A 239 -48.48 -21.91 -33.75
C LEU A 239 -48.29 -21.96 -35.27
N GLU A 240 -47.11 -22.36 -35.76
CA GLU A 240 -46.87 -22.56 -37.20
C GLU A 240 -47.76 -23.66 -37.77
N ALA A 241 -47.95 -24.79 -37.05
CA ALA A 241 -48.88 -25.86 -37.47
C ALA A 241 -50.33 -25.30 -37.57
N ILE A 242 -50.82 -24.59 -36.55
CA ILE A 242 -52.15 -23.98 -36.54
C ILE A 242 -52.31 -22.98 -37.69
N ASN A 243 -51.30 -22.18 -37.96
CA ASN A 243 -51.34 -21.22 -39.07
C ASN A 243 -51.46 -21.94 -40.42
N ASN A 244 -50.68 -22.99 -40.61
CA ASN A 244 -50.73 -23.80 -41.85
C ASN A 244 -52.10 -24.44 -42.04
N ASP A 245 -52.70 -25.02 -41.00
CA ASP A 245 -54.04 -25.59 -41.02
C ASP A 245 -55.09 -24.52 -41.36
N TYR A 246 -54.96 -23.30 -40.78
CA TYR A 246 -55.83 -22.19 -41.09
C TYR A 246 -55.74 -21.72 -42.54
N GLU A 247 -54.54 -21.61 -43.08
CA GLU A 247 -54.32 -21.26 -44.51
C GLU A 247 -54.95 -22.31 -45.43
N GLU A 248 -54.85 -23.59 -45.11
CA GLU A 248 -55.45 -24.67 -45.87
C GLU A 248 -56.98 -24.56 -45.83
N ILE A 249 -57.61 -24.28 -44.66
CA ILE A 249 -59.04 -24.05 -44.52
C ILE A 249 -59.54 -22.88 -45.35
N VAL A 250 -58.79 -21.77 -45.33
CA VAL A 250 -59.13 -20.55 -46.11
C VAL A 250 -59.06 -20.87 -47.62
N LYS A 251 -58.03 -21.61 -48.05
CA LYS A 251 -57.88 -22.02 -49.45
C LYS A 251 -59.03 -22.92 -49.91
N ASN A 252 -59.42 -23.87 -49.07
CA ASN A 252 -60.51 -24.79 -49.37
C ASN A 252 -61.86 -24.04 -49.40
N LYS A 253 -62.13 -23.13 -48.48
CA LYS A 253 -63.36 -22.28 -48.51
C LYS A 253 -63.42 -21.42 -49.75
N ASN A 254 -62.33 -20.84 -50.20
CA ASN A 254 -62.27 -20.07 -51.42
C ASN A 254 -62.50 -20.94 -52.67
N ASN A 255 -62.04 -22.15 -52.67
CA ASN A 255 -62.31 -23.09 -53.75
C ASN A 255 -63.77 -23.51 -53.80
N VAL A 256 -64.39 -23.84 -52.66
CA VAL A 256 -65.83 -24.14 -52.58
C VAL A 256 -66.66 -22.96 -53.13
N ARG A 257 -66.40 -21.75 -52.73
CA ARG A 257 -67.10 -20.53 -53.25
C ARG A 257 -66.97 -20.41 -54.78
N LYS A 258 -65.86 -20.74 -55.35
CA LYS A 258 -65.64 -20.72 -56.81
C LYS A 258 -66.59 -21.73 -57.53
N TYR A 259 -66.79 -22.88 -56.90
CA TYR A 259 -67.71 -23.92 -57.45
C TYR A 259 -69.16 -23.63 -57.25
N GLU A 260 -69.56 -22.74 -56.33
CA GLU A 260 -70.97 -22.26 -56.14
C GLU A 260 -71.37 -21.20 -57.13
N TYR A 261 -70.43 -20.59 -57.88
CA TYR A 261 -70.70 -19.58 -58.92
C TYR A 261 -70.61 -20.14 -60.35
N TYR A 262 -70.47 -21.43 -60.50
CA TYR A 262 -70.56 -22.16 -61.79
C TYR A 262 -71.74 -23.12 -61.74
#